data_6bee2d362aaa09b4aabe3dc7445daee7
#
_entry.id   6bee2d362aaa09b4aabe3dc7445daee7
#
_cell.length_a   1.000
_cell.length_b   1.000
_cell.length_c   1.000
_cell.angle_alpha   90.00
_cell.angle_beta   90.00
_cell.angle_gamma   90.00
#
_symmetry.space_group_name_H-M   'P 1'
#
loop_
_entity.id
_entity.type
_entity.pdbx_description
1 polymer ?
#
loop_
_entity_poly.entity_id
_entity_poly.type
_entity_poly.pdbx_seq_one_letter_code
_entity_poly.pdbx_strand_id
1 'polypeptide(L)'
;MKYLKILMLFVISLAFVACDDDKPSGESIFDTNPRERNEFDTWLKKFYTDPYNISFSYRYQDSETNMSYNVAPPTMDKAKAMAILLRHIWIEAYVELMDGDATFIKTYAPRVFQLSGTRQYKSDGSEVLGTAEGGLKITMFGVNFLDLDNPYVDSTSPFANRAQRPMDLNYYFFHTLHHEFCHILNQKKNYPEEFQTVSLGHFRSGDWINVRDTLAPAYGFITGYATSEHREDFAEIYSTYVTHTQEAWDQIVEQSNKLVNSPEQFEKQNWWEGRSVTAPADIEKKLTIVKNYFMDVWKIDMDKLREIVLRRSAEVKDLDLRNLPVN
;
A
#
# COMPACT_ATOMS: atom_id res chain seq x y z
N MET A 1 -40.94 24.67 -53.89
CA MET A 1 -39.58 24.93 -53.43
C MET A 1 -39.41 26.19 -52.57
N LYS A 2 -40.09 27.29 -52.86
CA LYS A 2 -39.97 28.53 -52.04
C LYS A 2 -40.48 28.35 -50.60
N TYR A 3 -41.63 27.69 -50.41
CA TYR A 3 -42.23 27.45 -49.10
C TYR A 3 -41.48 26.43 -48.25
N LEU A 4 -40.79 25.47 -48.89
CA LEU A 4 -39.94 24.49 -48.17
C LEU A 4 -38.72 25.15 -47.56
N LYS A 5 -38.12 26.12 -48.26
CA LYS A 5 -36.97 26.91 -47.73
C LYS A 5 -37.41 27.82 -46.56
N ILE A 6 -38.59 28.39 -46.60
CA ILE A 6 -39.13 29.24 -45.53
C ILE A 6 -39.45 28.36 -44.31
N LEU A 7 -40.02 27.18 -44.50
CA LEU A 7 -40.31 26.23 -43.41
C LEU A 7 -39.00 25.76 -42.75
N MET A 8 -37.95 25.49 -43.56
CA MET A 8 -36.64 25.07 -43.03
C MET A 8 -35.97 26.19 -42.23
N LEU A 9 -36.08 27.46 -42.67
CA LEU A 9 -35.59 28.61 -41.90
C LEU A 9 -36.35 28.80 -40.58
N PHE A 10 -37.65 28.55 -40.56
CA PHE A 10 -38.46 28.68 -39.37
C PHE A 10 -38.17 27.57 -38.34
N VAL A 11 -37.89 26.33 -38.79
CA VAL A 11 -37.48 25.23 -37.93
C VAL A 11 -36.08 25.46 -37.35
N ILE A 12 -35.18 26.03 -38.12
CA ILE A 12 -33.82 26.38 -37.66
C ILE A 12 -33.87 27.51 -36.61
N SER A 13 -34.73 28.53 -36.80
CA SER A 13 -34.88 29.60 -35.78
C SER A 13 -35.52 29.11 -34.46
N LEU A 14 -36.41 28.13 -34.51
CA LEU A 14 -36.96 27.51 -33.30
C LEU A 14 -35.95 26.64 -32.53
N ALA A 15 -34.95 26.09 -33.19
CA ALA A 15 -33.88 25.33 -32.56
C ALA A 15 -32.91 26.20 -31.73
N PHE A 16 -32.82 27.50 -32.02
CA PHE A 16 -31.98 28.44 -31.24
C PHE A 16 -32.70 29.03 -30.01
N VAL A 17 -34.00 28.86 -29.87
CA VAL A 17 -34.77 29.34 -28.69
C VAL A 17 -34.95 28.26 -27.64
N ALA A 18 -34.60 26.99 -27.93
CA ALA A 18 -34.76 25.86 -27.04
C ALA A 18 -33.59 25.64 -26.08
N CYS A 19 -32.56 26.47 -26.10
CA CYS A 19 -31.51 26.53 -25.10
C CYS A 19 -31.63 27.84 -24.32
N ASP A 20 -32.73 28.04 -23.64
CA ASP A 20 -32.70 28.87 -22.46
C ASP A 20 -32.09 27.97 -21.34
N ASP A 21 -30.79 28.05 -21.25
CA ASP A 21 -30.07 27.42 -20.15
C ASP A 21 -30.67 27.97 -18.86
N ASP A 22 -31.35 27.12 -18.13
CA ASP A 22 -31.59 27.33 -16.71
C ASP A 22 -30.22 27.67 -16.11
N LYS A 23 -29.93 28.95 -16.01
CA LYS A 23 -28.71 29.39 -15.33
C LYS A 23 -28.76 28.74 -13.95
N PRO A 24 -27.77 27.90 -13.60
CA PRO A 24 -27.76 27.30 -12.29
C PRO A 24 -27.98 28.40 -11.27
N SER A 25 -28.95 28.24 -10.39
CA SER A 25 -29.15 29.19 -9.30
C SER A 25 -27.77 29.43 -8.68
N GLY A 26 -27.37 30.68 -8.48
CA GLY A 26 -26.06 31.00 -7.94
C GLY A 26 -25.83 30.45 -6.53
N GLU A 27 -26.83 29.79 -5.95
CA GLU A 27 -26.75 29.10 -4.67
C GLU A 27 -26.47 27.61 -4.93
N SER A 28 -25.28 27.17 -4.50
CA SER A 28 -24.92 25.75 -4.46
C SER A 28 -25.82 25.02 -3.46
N ILE A 29 -26.44 23.91 -3.88
CA ILE A 29 -27.13 23.00 -2.96
C ILE A 29 -26.15 22.29 -2.01
N PHE A 30 -24.85 22.34 -2.30
CA PHE A 30 -23.80 21.85 -1.43
C PHE A 30 -23.33 22.99 -0.52
N ASP A 31 -23.11 22.68 0.75
CA ASP A 31 -22.48 23.61 1.67
C ASP A 31 -21.03 23.91 1.17
N THR A 32 -20.85 25.13 0.68
CA THR A 32 -19.55 25.62 0.18
C THR A 32 -18.70 26.28 1.28
N ASN A 33 -19.23 26.38 2.51
CA ASN A 33 -18.46 26.89 3.62
C ASN A 33 -17.29 25.96 3.93
N PRO A 34 -16.09 26.49 4.16
CA PRO A 34 -14.97 25.69 4.61
C PRO A 34 -15.35 25.00 5.92
N ARG A 35 -15.21 23.67 5.96
CA ARG A 35 -15.42 22.93 7.23
C ARG A 35 -14.49 23.50 8.30
N GLU A 36 -15.04 23.74 9.49
CA GLU A 36 -14.22 24.11 10.63
C GLU A 36 -13.16 23.02 10.88
N ARG A 37 -11.90 23.46 10.94
CA ARG A 37 -10.78 22.58 11.25
C ARG A 37 -10.69 22.37 12.74
N ASN A 38 -10.67 21.12 13.17
CA ASN A 38 -10.28 20.78 14.52
C ASN A 38 -8.75 20.82 14.67
N GLU A 39 -8.26 20.53 15.87
CA GLU A 39 -6.83 20.48 16.18
C GLU A 39 -6.08 19.50 15.26
N PHE A 40 -6.66 18.30 15.03
CA PHE A 40 -6.06 17.28 14.18
C PHE A 40 -6.01 17.70 12.70
N ASP A 41 -7.07 18.33 12.18
CA ASP A 41 -7.06 18.89 10.82
C ASP A 41 -5.96 19.95 10.65
N THR A 42 -5.74 20.77 11.67
CA THR A 42 -4.68 21.80 11.67
C THR A 42 -3.31 21.15 11.69
N TRP A 43 -3.13 20.10 12.50
CA TRP A 43 -1.90 19.32 12.56
C TRP A 43 -1.62 18.61 11.22
N LEU A 44 -2.62 17.96 10.62
CA LEU A 44 -2.50 17.31 9.30
C LEU A 44 -2.12 18.32 8.21
N LYS A 45 -2.69 19.53 8.28
CA LYS A 45 -2.29 20.59 7.34
C LYS A 45 -0.81 20.91 7.49
N LYS A 46 -0.32 21.12 8.72
CA LYS A 46 1.08 21.48 9.02
C LYS A 46 2.06 20.38 8.59
N PHE A 47 1.74 19.10 8.85
CA PHE A 47 2.70 18.00 8.73
C PHE A 47 2.53 17.10 7.50
N TYR A 48 1.42 17.23 6.78
CA TYR A 48 1.14 16.45 5.58
C TYR A 48 0.83 17.32 4.36
N THR A 49 -0.13 18.24 4.49
CA THR A 49 -0.61 18.98 3.31
C THR A 49 0.38 20.03 2.86
N ASP A 50 0.81 20.93 3.75
CA ASP A 50 1.70 22.02 3.39
C ASP A 50 3.10 21.54 2.94
N PRO A 51 3.75 20.58 3.65
CA PRO A 51 5.08 20.14 3.25
C PRO A 51 5.10 19.15 2.09
N TYR A 52 4.07 18.30 1.93
CA TYR A 52 4.12 17.16 1.00
C TYR A 52 2.97 17.11 -0.01
N ASN A 53 1.99 18.02 0.09
CA ASN A 53 0.77 18.00 -0.72
C ASN A 53 -0.01 16.67 -0.58
N ILE A 54 -0.05 16.13 0.63
CA ILE A 54 -0.78 14.92 0.98
C ILE A 54 -2.04 15.30 1.76
N SER A 55 -3.20 14.91 1.26
CA SER A 55 -4.47 14.95 1.97
C SER A 55 -4.64 13.69 2.81
N PHE A 56 -5.05 13.85 4.07
CA PHE A 56 -5.25 12.74 4.99
C PHE A 56 -6.73 12.63 5.34
N SER A 57 -7.41 11.58 4.84
CA SER A 57 -8.83 11.35 5.03
C SER A 57 -9.07 10.31 6.13
N TYR A 58 -9.60 10.76 7.26
CA TYR A 58 -9.94 9.92 8.40
C TYR A 58 -11.43 9.93 8.73
N ARG A 59 -12.19 10.82 8.08
CA ARG A 59 -13.65 10.87 8.18
C ARG A 59 -14.25 10.00 7.08
N TYR A 60 -15.38 9.38 7.40
CA TYR A 60 -16.10 8.58 6.42
C TYR A 60 -16.63 9.46 5.28
N GLN A 61 -16.44 9.01 4.06
CA GLN A 61 -16.99 9.60 2.85
C GLN A 61 -17.47 8.45 1.96
N ASP A 62 -18.79 8.37 1.70
CA ASP A 62 -19.40 7.31 0.88
C ASP A 62 -18.75 7.22 -0.51
N SER A 63 -18.46 8.37 -1.12
CA SER A 63 -17.84 8.45 -2.45
C SER A 63 -16.43 7.88 -2.53
N GLU A 64 -15.74 7.74 -1.40
CA GLU A 64 -14.37 7.27 -1.30
C GLU A 64 -14.27 5.80 -0.89
N THR A 65 -15.39 5.14 -0.64
CA THR A 65 -15.45 3.75 -0.20
C THR A 65 -16.06 2.86 -1.27
N ASN A 66 -15.57 1.64 -1.36
CA ASN A 66 -16.17 0.64 -2.22
C ASN A 66 -17.50 0.17 -1.59
N MET A 67 -18.62 0.46 -2.26
CA MET A 67 -19.97 0.15 -1.80
C MET A 67 -20.24 -1.35 -1.60
N SER A 68 -19.35 -2.22 -2.05
CA SER A 68 -19.43 -3.67 -1.82
C SER A 68 -19.02 -4.07 -0.40
N TYR A 69 -18.49 -3.15 0.40
CA TYR A 69 -17.97 -3.43 1.73
C TYR A 69 -18.61 -2.52 2.79
N ASN A 70 -18.86 -3.09 3.95
CA ASN A 70 -19.28 -2.34 5.12
C ASN A 70 -18.04 -1.87 5.88
N VAL A 71 -17.64 -0.63 5.70
CA VAL A 71 -16.51 -0.03 6.38
C VAL A 71 -16.97 1.07 7.34
N ALA A 72 -16.23 1.26 8.43
CA ALA A 72 -16.45 2.33 9.38
C ALA A 72 -15.19 3.20 9.47
N PRO A 73 -15.32 4.50 9.78
CA PRO A 73 -14.15 5.35 9.98
C PRO A 73 -13.34 4.91 11.22
N PRO A 74 -12.07 5.25 11.30
CA PRO A 74 -11.30 5.10 12.54
C PRO A 74 -11.84 6.04 13.62
N THR A 75 -11.67 5.65 14.88
CA THR A 75 -11.84 6.58 15.99
C THR A 75 -10.76 7.68 15.93
N MET A 76 -11.03 8.83 16.52
CA MET A 76 -10.14 10.00 16.43
C MET A 76 -8.75 9.73 17.00
N ASP A 77 -8.66 9.02 18.11
CA ASP A 77 -7.39 8.65 18.75
C ASP A 77 -6.57 7.69 17.86
N LYS A 78 -7.23 6.70 17.24
CA LYS A 78 -6.56 5.76 16.31
C LYS A 78 -6.14 6.45 15.01
N ALA A 79 -6.94 7.40 14.52
CA ALA A 79 -6.57 8.18 13.34
C ALA A 79 -5.35 9.07 13.60
N LYS A 80 -5.28 9.74 14.78
CA LYS A 80 -4.11 10.51 15.20
C LYS A 80 -2.86 9.63 15.29
N ALA A 81 -2.97 8.48 15.97
CA ALA A 81 -1.88 7.53 16.12
C ALA A 81 -1.37 7.02 14.76
N MET A 82 -2.26 6.64 13.85
CA MET A 82 -1.87 6.22 12.52
C MET A 82 -1.15 7.32 11.75
N ALA A 83 -1.61 8.57 11.84
CA ALA A 83 -0.92 9.68 11.19
C ALA A 83 0.49 9.90 11.77
N ILE A 84 0.68 9.76 13.08
CA ILE A 84 2.01 9.83 13.70
C ILE A 84 2.90 8.70 13.17
N LEU A 85 2.39 7.46 13.15
CA LEU A 85 3.13 6.28 12.69
C LEU A 85 3.53 6.39 11.21
N LEU A 86 2.60 6.74 10.32
CA LEU A 86 2.88 6.87 8.89
C LEU A 86 3.91 7.96 8.60
N ARG A 87 3.85 9.08 9.32
CA ARG A 87 4.86 10.13 9.21
C ARG A 87 6.23 9.59 9.61
N HIS A 88 6.32 8.96 10.79
CA HIS A 88 7.57 8.48 11.36
C HIS A 88 8.21 7.36 10.53
N ILE A 89 7.44 6.31 10.19
CA ILE A 89 7.97 5.12 9.52
C ILE A 89 8.22 5.32 8.03
N TRP A 90 7.46 6.20 7.40
CA TRP A 90 7.48 6.27 5.95
C TRP A 90 7.94 7.64 5.44
N ILE A 91 7.22 8.73 5.71
CA ILE A 91 7.58 10.05 5.16
C ILE A 91 8.99 10.42 5.59
N GLU A 92 9.26 10.41 6.90
CA GLU A 92 10.53 10.81 7.45
C GLU A 92 11.66 9.84 7.10
N ALA A 93 11.36 8.54 6.90
CA ALA A 93 12.35 7.57 6.47
C ALA A 93 12.88 7.89 5.06
N TYR A 94 12.00 8.23 4.12
CA TYR A 94 12.45 8.62 2.78
C TYR A 94 13.11 10.00 2.74
N VAL A 95 12.65 10.95 3.55
CA VAL A 95 13.33 12.25 3.67
C VAL A 95 14.73 12.07 4.22
N GLU A 96 14.91 11.22 5.24
CA GLU A 96 16.21 10.89 5.80
C GLU A 96 17.10 10.15 4.78
N LEU A 97 16.55 9.19 4.04
CA LEU A 97 17.26 8.48 2.97
C LEU A 97 17.83 9.44 1.93
N MET A 98 17.12 10.51 1.64
CA MET A 98 17.49 11.56 0.68
C MET A 98 18.25 12.74 1.35
N ASP A 99 18.94 12.48 2.45
CA ASP A 99 19.76 13.44 3.19
C ASP A 99 19.02 14.74 3.57
N GLY A 100 17.72 14.63 3.87
CA GLY A 100 16.84 15.73 4.26
C GLY A 100 16.06 16.38 3.10
N ASP A 101 16.32 15.96 1.86
CA ASP A 101 15.57 16.47 0.71
C ASP A 101 14.19 15.78 0.60
N ALA A 102 13.14 16.57 0.80
CA ALA A 102 11.77 16.09 0.69
C ALA A 102 11.23 16.00 -0.75
N THR A 103 12.03 16.36 -1.76
CA THR A 103 11.58 16.45 -3.17
C THR A 103 11.05 15.11 -3.68
N PHE A 104 11.68 14.00 -3.30
CA PHE A 104 11.24 12.66 -3.69
C PHE A 104 9.81 12.39 -3.20
N ILE A 105 9.54 12.55 -1.91
CA ILE A 105 8.20 12.35 -1.33
C ILE A 105 7.19 13.36 -1.88
N LYS A 106 7.55 14.63 -2.01
CA LYS A 106 6.67 15.64 -2.61
C LYS A 106 6.22 15.28 -4.03
N THR A 107 7.09 14.63 -4.79
CA THR A 107 6.85 14.27 -6.18
C THR A 107 6.05 12.99 -6.33
N TYR A 108 6.39 11.96 -5.58
CA TYR A 108 5.94 10.58 -5.82
C TYR A 108 4.99 10.02 -4.78
N ALA A 109 4.85 10.65 -3.62
CA ALA A 109 3.88 10.22 -2.61
C ALA A 109 2.44 10.23 -3.14
N PRO A 110 1.56 9.35 -2.64
CA PRO A 110 0.14 9.44 -2.90
C PRO A 110 -0.39 10.82 -2.49
N ARG A 111 -1.39 11.31 -3.20
CA ARG A 111 -2.03 12.59 -2.86
C ARG A 111 -3.05 12.46 -1.76
N VAL A 112 -3.53 11.25 -1.53
CA VAL A 112 -4.52 10.94 -0.51
C VAL A 112 -4.10 9.71 0.29
N PHE A 113 -4.04 9.86 1.60
CA PHE A 113 -4.13 8.73 2.52
C PHE A 113 -5.55 8.65 3.06
N GLN A 114 -6.19 7.50 2.88
CA GLN A 114 -7.50 7.22 3.44
C GLN A 114 -7.39 6.14 4.51
N LEU A 115 -8.06 6.36 5.64
CA LEU A 115 -8.11 5.40 6.73
C LEU A 115 -9.49 4.77 6.86
N SER A 116 -9.52 3.44 6.95
CA SER A 116 -10.69 2.67 7.39
C SER A 116 -10.44 2.10 8.79
N GLY A 117 -11.40 2.30 9.70
CA GLY A 117 -11.32 1.73 11.04
C GLY A 117 -11.53 0.22 11.05
N THR A 118 -12.29 -0.31 10.11
CA THR A 118 -12.60 -1.73 9.99
C THR A 118 -11.69 -2.42 8.98
N ARG A 119 -11.55 -3.72 9.13
CA ARG A 119 -10.91 -4.60 8.13
C ARG A 119 -11.84 -4.80 6.95
N GLN A 120 -11.26 -5.10 5.81
CA GLN A 120 -11.97 -5.44 4.58
C GLN A 120 -11.64 -6.87 4.16
N TYR A 121 -12.65 -7.63 3.74
CA TYR A 121 -12.49 -9.00 3.26
C TYR A 121 -13.11 -9.16 1.88
N LYS A 122 -12.40 -9.81 0.97
CA LYS A 122 -12.93 -10.20 -0.34
C LYS A 122 -13.89 -11.39 -0.20
N SER A 123 -14.63 -11.69 -1.26
CA SER A 123 -15.57 -12.82 -1.29
C SER A 123 -14.91 -14.18 -1.11
N ASP A 124 -13.64 -14.29 -1.44
CA ASP A 124 -12.81 -15.50 -1.23
C ASP A 124 -12.29 -15.64 0.21
N GLY A 125 -12.61 -14.67 1.09
CA GLY A 125 -12.19 -14.65 2.49
C GLY A 125 -10.81 -14.03 2.72
N SER A 126 -10.12 -13.56 1.68
CA SER A 126 -8.85 -12.87 1.84
C SER A 126 -9.04 -11.50 2.48
N GLU A 127 -8.16 -11.14 3.42
CA GLU A 127 -8.13 -9.82 4.05
C GLU A 127 -7.38 -8.84 3.16
N VAL A 128 -7.97 -7.65 2.97
CA VAL A 128 -7.32 -6.54 2.28
C VAL A 128 -6.70 -5.62 3.33
N LEU A 129 -5.38 -5.53 3.35
CA LEU A 129 -4.64 -4.70 4.32
C LEU A 129 -4.53 -3.25 3.87
N GLY A 130 -4.32 -3.06 2.57
CA GLY A 130 -4.27 -1.76 1.92
C GLY A 130 -4.65 -1.84 0.46
N THR A 131 -4.77 -0.70 -0.20
CA THR A 131 -4.95 -0.58 -1.65
C THR A 131 -4.28 0.68 -2.16
N ALA A 132 -3.61 0.60 -3.32
CA ALA A 132 -3.15 1.77 -4.07
C ALA A 132 -4.06 2.00 -5.28
N GLU A 133 -4.80 3.10 -5.27
CA GLU A 133 -5.77 3.41 -6.32
C GLU A 133 -5.20 4.47 -7.28
N GLY A 134 -5.02 4.10 -8.54
CA GLY A 134 -4.60 5.00 -9.61
C GLY A 134 -3.26 5.71 -9.38
N GLY A 135 -2.40 5.18 -8.51
CA GLY A 135 -1.14 5.81 -8.14
C GLY A 135 -1.27 7.13 -7.37
N LEU A 136 -2.47 7.45 -6.88
CA LEU A 136 -2.78 8.73 -6.23
C LEU A 136 -3.31 8.57 -4.80
N LYS A 137 -3.92 7.45 -4.46
CA LYS A 137 -4.53 7.22 -3.16
C LYS A 137 -4.05 5.88 -2.57
N ILE A 138 -3.68 5.90 -1.30
CA ILE A 138 -3.50 4.69 -0.49
C ILE A 138 -4.59 4.65 0.57
N THR A 139 -5.31 3.53 0.65
CA THR A 139 -6.26 3.24 1.72
C THR A 139 -5.68 2.20 2.66
N MET A 140 -5.71 2.47 3.97
CA MET A 140 -5.26 1.54 5.01
C MET A 140 -6.47 1.05 5.82
N PHE A 141 -6.59 -0.26 6.00
CA PHE A 141 -7.73 -0.88 6.69
C PHE A 141 -7.38 -1.37 8.09
N GLY A 142 -8.38 -1.48 8.96
CA GLY A 142 -8.20 -2.06 10.28
C GLY A 142 -7.58 -1.12 11.32
N VAL A 143 -7.61 0.19 11.11
CA VAL A 143 -6.96 1.18 12.00
C VAL A 143 -7.49 1.13 13.43
N ASN A 144 -8.76 0.74 13.65
CA ASN A 144 -9.32 0.61 15.00
C ASN A 144 -8.72 -0.54 15.84
N PHE A 145 -7.97 -1.45 15.21
CA PHE A 145 -7.30 -2.55 15.91
C PHE A 145 -5.93 -2.17 16.49
N LEU A 146 -5.45 -0.95 16.24
CA LEU A 146 -4.24 -0.42 16.89
C LEU A 146 -4.35 -0.52 18.41
N ASP A 147 -3.30 -1.03 19.07
CA ASP A 147 -3.14 -0.90 20.52
C ASP A 147 -2.21 0.28 20.79
N LEU A 148 -2.75 1.36 21.39
CA LEU A 148 -1.99 2.59 21.62
C LEU A 148 -1.13 2.52 22.90
N ASP A 149 -1.43 1.57 23.78
CA ASP A 149 -0.68 1.41 25.04
C ASP A 149 0.48 0.41 24.87
N ASN A 150 0.33 -0.53 23.92
CA ASN A 150 1.32 -1.56 23.65
C ASN A 150 1.51 -1.70 22.13
N PRO A 151 2.06 -0.69 21.45
CA PRO A 151 2.33 -0.81 20.02
C PRO A 151 3.39 -1.90 19.79
N TYR A 152 3.01 -2.92 19.03
CA TYR A 152 3.89 -4.05 18.75
C TYR A 152 4.36 -4.03 17.30
N VAL A 153 5.67 -4.20 17.10
CA VAL A 153 6.32 -4.25 15.78
C VAL A 153 7.26 -5.44 15.73
N ASP A 154 7.04 -6.37 14.82
CA ASP A 154 7.95 -7.48 14.57
C ASP A 154 8.63 -7.35 13.20
N SER A 155 9.91 -7.08 13.22
CA SER A 155 10.79 -7.04 12.04
C SER A 155 11.74 -8.23 11.98
N THR A 156 11.63 -9.18 12.92
CA THR A 156 12.57 -10.27 13.09
C THR A 156 12.05 -11.64 12.67
N SER A 157 10.73 -11.80 12.65
CA SER A 157 10.10 -13.04 12.18
C SER A 157 10.04 -13.06 10.66
N PRO A 158 10.46 -14.16 10.01
CA PRO A 158 10.44 -14.26 8.55
C PRO A 158 9.02 -14.38 7.98
N PHE A 159 8.06 -14.81 8.79
CA PHE A 159 6.67 -15.02 8.39
C PHE A 159 5.71 -14.41 9.41
N ALA A 160 4.69 -13.72 8.91
CA ALA A 160 3.72 -13.05 9.76
C ALA A 160 2.92 -14.00 10.65
N ASN A 161 2.79 -13.64 11.93
CA ASN A 161 1.87 -14.28 12.85
C ASN A 161 0.57 -13.47 12.98
N ARG A 162 -0.43 -13.76 12.15
CA ARG A 162 -1.73 -13.05 12.16
C ARG A 162 -2.53 -13.21 13.46
N ALA A 163 -2.17 -14.21 14.28
CA ALA A 163 -2.80 -14.44 15.59
C ALA A 163 -2.14 -13.63 16.72
N GLN A 164 -1.02 -12.96 16.45
CA GLN A 164 -0.30 -12.14 17.42
C GLN A 164 -1.21 -11.07 18.03
N ARG A 165 -1.10 -10.88 19.35
CA ARG A 165 -1.76 -9.80 20.09
C ARG A 165 -0.76 -9.20 21.07
N PRO A 166 -0.61 -7.89 21.13
CA PRO A 166 -1.21 -6.87 20.24
C PRO A 166 -0.92 -7.12 18.76
N MET A 167 -1.71 -6.47 17.87
CA MET A 167 -1.56 -6.58 16.42
C MET A 167 -0.16 -6.11 15.99
N ASP A 168 0.50 -6.88 15.15
CA ASP A 168 1.80 -6.50 14.58
C ASP A 168 1.66 -5.36 13.58
N LEU A 169 2.18 -4.18 13.92
CA LEU A 169 2.12 -2.99 13.09
C LEU A 169 2.98 -3.12 11.82
N ASN A 170 4.06 -3.92 11.88
CA ASN A 170 4.87 -4.17 10.70
C ASN A 170 4.03 -4.86 9.63
N TYR A 171 3.44 -6.00 9.95
CA TYR A 171 2.65 -6.76 8.98
C TYR A 171 1.45 -5.97 8.45
N TYR A 172 0.64 -5.36 9.35
CA TYR A 172 -0.62 -4.75 8.95
C TYR A 172 -0.48 -3.37 8.33
N PHE A 173 0.59 -2.62 8.62
CA PHE A 173 0.70 -1.23 8.18
C PHE A 173 2.04 -0.89 7.53
N PHE A 174 3.18 -1.20 8.13
CA PHE A 174 4.45 -0.71 7.61
C PHE A 174 4.85 -1.43 6.32
N HIS A 175 4.81 -2.76 6.33
CA HIS A 175 5.00 -3.58 5.13
C HIS A 175 3.99 -3.20 4.05
N THR A 176 2.69 -3.13 4.39
CA THR A 176 1.63 -2.77 3.45
C THR A 176 1.86 -1.41 2.82
N LEU A 177 2.28 -0.41 3.61
CA LEU A 177 2.53 0.93 3.09
C LEU A 177 3.70 0.96 2.10
N HIS A 178 4.80 0.26 2.38
CA HIS A 178 5.92 0.14 1.45
C HIS A 178 5.53 -0.65 0.19
N HIS A 179 4.71 -1.69 0.33
CA HIS A 179 4.14 -2.49 -0.76
C HIS A 179 3.31 -1.61 -1.72
N GLU A 180 2.33 -0.89 -1.20
CA GLU A 180 1.47 0.00 -2.00
C GLU A 180 2.26 1.14 -2.64
N PHE A 181 3.25 1.67 -1.93
CA PHE A 181 4.13 2.69 -2.50
C PHE A 181 5.02 2.16 -3.63
N CYS A 182 5.47 0.91 -3.53
CA CYS A 182 6.16 0.22 -4.62
C CYS A 182 5.30 0.19 -5.88
N HIS A 183 4.02 -0.16 -5.77
CA HIS A 183 3.08 -0.13 -6.89
C HIS A 183 2.96 1.27 -7.51
N ILE A 184 2.88 2.32 -6.69
CA ILE A 184 2.84 3.70 -7.17
C ILE A 184 4.10 4.04 -7.98
N LEU A 185 5.26 3.68 -7.51
CA LEU A 185 6.53 3.90 -8.21
C LEU A 185 6.59 3.10 -9.52
N ASN A 186 6.18 1.84 -9.51
CA ASN A 186 6.15 0.97 -10.69
C ASN A 186 5.18 1.47 -11.77
N GLN A 187 4.07 2.12 -11.39
CA GLN A 187 3.16 2.77 -12.33
C GLN A 187 3.77 4.01 -13.01
N LYS A 188 4.78 4.63 -12.41
CA LYS A 188 5.49 5.78 -13.00
C LYS A 188 6.63 5.36 -13.91
N LYS A 189 7.34 4.29 -13.53
CA LYS A 189 8.46 3.73 -14.30
C LYS A 189 8.43 2.21 -14.14
N ASN A 190 8.29 1.49 -15.22
CA ASN A 190 8.23 0.02 -15.19
C ASN A 190 9.54 -0.58 -14.68
N TYR A 191 9.43 -1.65 -13.91
CA TYR A 191 10.58 -2.47 -13.54
C TYR A 191 11.00 -3.41 -14.69
N PRO A 192 12.22 -3.99 -14.66
CA PRO A 192 12.73 -4.82 -15.75
C PRO A 192 11.84 -6.04 -16.03
N GLU A 193 11.60 -6.31 -17.32
CA GLU A 193 10.84 -7.48 -17.78
C GLU A 193 11.50 -8.80 -17.35
N GLU A 194 12.83 -8.82 -17.15
CA GLU A 194 13.54 -9.98 -16.64
C GLU A 194 12.94 -10.49 -15.33
N PHE A 195 12.48 -9.61 -14.43
CA PHE A 195 11.86 -10.01 -13.17
C PHE A 195 10.66 -10.94 -13.39
N GLN A 196 9.84 -10.65 -14.40
CA GLN A 196 8.62 -11.42 -14.71
C GLN A 196 8.90 -12.85 -15.12
N THR A 197 10.13 -13.15 -15.53
CA THR A 197 10.53 -14.47 -16.04
C THR A 197 11.18 -15.35 -15.00
N VAL A 198 11.63 -14.80 -13.87
CA VAL A 198 12.43 -15.56 -12.89
C VAL A 198 11.68 -16.73 -12.29
N SER A 199 10.42 -16.58 -11.89
CA SER A 199 9.60 -17.70 -11.36
C SER A 199 8.42 -17.99 -12.29
N LEU A 200 8.61 -17.80 -13.61
CA LEU A 200 7.58 -18.06 -14.59
C LEU A 200 7.18 -19.56 -14.57
N GLY A 201 5.88 -19.82 -14.48
CA GLY A 201 5.34 -21.19 -14.35
C GLY A 201 5.08 -21.63 -12.91
N HIS A 202 5.54 -20.89 -11.90
CA HIS A 202 5.30 -21.19 -10.49
C HIS A 202 4.24 -20.27 -9.84
N PHE A 203 3.68 -19.30 -10.58
CA PHE A 203 2.59 -18.47 -10.10
C PHE A 203 1.32 -19.27 -9.83
N ARG A 204 0.59 -18.87 -8.78
CA ARG A 204 -0.65 -19.49 -8.30
C ARG A 204 -1.82 -18.49 -8.36
N SER A 205 -1.96 -17.76 -9.46
CA SER A 205 -2.88 -16.63 -9.60
C SER A 205 -4.34 -16.90 -9.17
N GLY A 206 -4.85 -18.12 -9.39
CA GLY A 206 -6.21 -18.52 -8.98
C GLY A 206 -6.29 -19.18 -7.60
N ASP A 207 -5.16 -19.48 -6.95
CA ASP A 207 -5.09 -20.32 -5.75
C ASP A 207 -4.08 -19.80 -4.70
N TRP A 208 -3.57 -18.60 -4.87
CA TRP A 208 -2.56 -18.01 -3.98
C TRP A 208 -3.00 -17.97 -2.51
N ILE A 209 -4.29 -17.80 -2.25
CA ILE A 209 -4.86 -17.73 -0.90
C ILE A 209 -4.63 -19.02 -0.10
N ASN A 210 -4.46 -20.14 -0.80
CA ASN A 210 -4.17 -21.43 -0.19
C ASN A 210 -2.66 -21.68 -0.05
N VAL A 211 -1.80 -20.83 -0.60
CA VAL A 211 -0.35 -20.92 -0.45
C VAL A 211 0.06 -20.28 0.87
N ARG A 212 0.53 -21.09 1.81
CA ARG A 212 1.05 -20.59 3.09
C ARG A 212 2.37 -19.85 2.86
N ASP A 213 2.58 -18.74 3.58
CA ASP A 213 3.84 -17.99 3.52
C ASP A 213 5.06 -18.89 3.80
N THR A 214 4.93 -19.83 4.73
CA THR A 214 5.99 -20.81 5.04
C THR A 214 6.30 -21.81 3.94
N LEU A 215 5.45 -21.94 2.91
CA LEU A 215 5.62 -22.85 1.78
C LEU A 215 5.95 -22.12 0.47
N ALA A 216 5.59 -20.85 0.35
CA ALA A 216 5.88 -20.04 -0.82
C ALA A 216 7.37 -20.08 -1.24
N PRO A 217 8.34 -20.15 -0.29
CA PRO A 217 9.75 -20.26 -0.64
C PRO A 217 10.13 -21.50 -1.47
N ALA A 218 9.34 -22.59 -1.44
CA ALA A 218 9.56 -23.74 -2.31
C ALA A 218 9.32 -23.46 -3.80
N TYR A 219 8.60 -22.39 -4.11
CA TYR A 219 8.24 -21.98 -5.46
C TYR A 219 9.06 -20.76 -5.94
N GLY A 220 9.97 -20.26 -5.12
CA GLY A 220 10.78 -19.07 -5.41
C GLY A 220 10.09 -17.75 -5.05
N PHE A 221 9.12 -17.77 -4.14
CA PHE A 221 8.40 -16.58 -3.64
C PHE A 221 8.59 -16.44 -2.13
N ILE A 222 8.51 -15.21 -1.63
CA ILE A 222 8.74 -14.94 -0.20
C ILE A 222 7.46 -15.00 0.64
N THR A 223 6.29 -14.81 0.03
CA THR A 223 4.97 -14.92 0.66
C THR A 223 4.00 -15.66 -0.26
N GLY A 224 2.91 -16.18 0.32
CA GLY A 224 1.81 -16.76 -0.47
C GLY A 224 1.22 -15.74 -1.44
N TYR A 225 1.09 -14.48 -1.00
CA TYR A 225 0.56 -13.40 -1.84
C TYR A 225 1.45 -13.09 -3.05
N ALA A 226 2.76 -13.17 -2.91
CA ALA A 226 3.71 -13.02 -4.02
C ALA A 226 3.46 -14.02 -5.16
N THR A 227 2.85 -15.19 -4.87
CA THR A 227 2.53 -16.19 -5.91
C THR A 227 1.35 -15.79 -6.81
N SER A 228 0.62 -14.73 -6.49
CA SER A 228 -0.57 -14.31 -7.24
C SER A 228 -0.22 -13.76 -8.63
N GLU A 229 0.72 -12.84 -8.71
CA GLU A 229 1.23 -12.27 -9.95
C GLU A 229 2.59 -11.56 -9.75
N HIS A 230 3.29 -11.31 -10.86
CA HIS A 230 4.64 -10.72 -10.83
C HIS A 230 4.72 -9.30 -10.25
N ARG A 231 3.62 -8.54 -10.25
CA ARG A 231 3.61 -7.18 -9.65
C ARG A 231 3.57 -7.27 -8.13
N GLU A 232 2.76 -8.21 -7.62
CA GLU A 232 2.69 -8.48 -6.19
C GLU A 232 4.01 -9.07 -5.67
N ASP A 233 4.60 -9.99 -6.42
CA ASP A 233 5.92 -10.56 -6.10
C ASP A 233 7.01 -9.48 -6.01
N PHE A 234 7.02 -8.54 -6.95
CA PHE A 234 7.97 -7.42 -6.94
C PHE A 234 7.77 -6.53 -5.71
N ALA A 235 6.52 -6.18 -5.39
CA ALA A 235 6.18 -5.33 -4.26
C ALA A 235 6.43 -6.04 -2.92
N GLU A 236 6.15 -7.34 -2.83
CA GLU A 236 6.43 -8.17 -1.65
C GLU A 236 7.94 -8.24 -1.35
N ILE A 237 8.78 -8.47 -2.37
CA ILE A 237 10.24 -8.48 -2.19
C ILE A 237 10.73 -7.13 -1.68
N TYR A 238 10.27 -6.02 -2.28
CA TYR A 238 10.65 -4.70 -1.84
C TYR A 238 10.22 -4.42 -0.41
N SER A 239 8.94 -4.60 -0.10
CA SER A 239 8.38 -4.25 1.21
C SER A 239 8.92 -5.14 2.33
N THR A 240 9.02 -6.46 2.10
CA THR A 240 9.61 -7.37 3.07
C THR A 240 11.08 -7.03 3.32
N TYR A 241 11.86 -6.77 2.25
CA TYR A 241 13.28 -6.46 2.41
C TYR A 241 13.51 -5.22 3.25
N VAL A 242 12.76 -4.15 3.05
CA VAL A 242 12.98 -2.88 3.76
C VAL A 242 12.40 -2.84 5.17
N THR A 243 11.47 -3.74 5.51
CA THR A 243 10.79 -3.77 6.82
C THR A 243 11.24 -4.90 7.76
N HIS A 244 12.10 -5.81 7.28
CA HIS A 244 12.60 -6.92 8.09
C HIS A 244 14.11 -6.93 8.18
N THR A 245 14.62 -7.56 9.25
CA THR A 245 16.08 -7.71 9.47
C THR A 245 16.69 -8.62 8.41
N GLN A 246 18.04 -8.54 8.28
CA GLN A 246 18.77 -9.44 7.39
C GLN A 246 18.60 -10.90 7.81
N GLU A 247 18.58 -11.15 9.11
CA GLU A 247 18.40 -12.50 9.66
C GLU A 247 17.01 -13.07 9.30
N ALA A 248 15.96 -12.24 9.30
CA ALA A 248 14.63 -12.68 8.87
C ALA A 248 14.60 -13.00 7.37
N TRP A 249 15.25 -12.18 6.54
CA TRP A 249 15.42 -12.47 5.11
C TRP A 249 16.18 -13.77 4.87
N ASP A 250 17.33 -13.95 5.54
CA ASP A 250 18.16 -15.15 5.43
C ASP A 250 17.38 -16.41 5.83
N GLN A 251 16.49 -16.32 6.82
CA GLN A 251 15.61 -17.41 7.22
C GLN A 251 14.60 -17.78 6.13
N ILE A 252 14.09 -16.82 5.33
CA ILE A 252 13.22 -17.12 4.18
C ILE A 252 14.00 -17.92 3.14
N VAL A 253 15.22 -17.49 2.80
CA VAL A 253 16.09 -18.20 1.83
C VAL A 253 16.49 -19.59 2.37
N GLU A 254 16.83 -19.69 3.66
CA GLU A 254 17.12 -20.98 4.31
C GLU A 254 15.90 -21.90 4.28
N GLN A 255 14.69 -21.37 4.53
CA GLN A 255 13.44 -22.14 4.41
C GLN A 255 13.26 -22.65 2.99
N SER A 256 13.54 -21.83 1.95
CA SER A 256 13.52 -22.29 0.56
C SER A 256 14.47 -23.44 0.34
N ASN A 257 15.72 -23.36 0.79
CA ASN A 257 16.70 -24.43 0.68
C ASN A 257 16.24 -25.73 1.37
N LYS A 258 15.67 -25.64 2.57
CA LYS A 258 15.13 -26.79 3.31
C LYS A 258 13.99 -27.46 2.54
N LEU A 259 13.06 -26.67 2.01
CA LEU A 259 11.89 -27.13 1.28
C LEU A 259 12.29 -27.85 -0.02
N VAL A 260 13.28 -27.32 -0.72
CA VAL A 260 13.75 -27.90 -1.99
C VAL A 260 14.53 -29.20 -1.77
N ASN A 261 15.33 -29.29 -0.70
CA ASN A 261 16.23 -30.41 -0.45
C ASN A 261 15.66 -31.52 0.44
N SER A 262 14.50 -31.31 1.09
CA SER A 262 13.86 -32.30 1.98
C SER A 262 12.41 -32.58 1.57
N PRO A 263 12.23 -33.22 0.41
CA PRO A 263 10.91 -33.48 -0.17
C PRO A 263 9.98 -34.27 0.72
N GLU A 264 10.49 -35.24 1.47
CA GLU A 264 9.70 -36.16 2.30
C GLU A 264 8.89 -35.45 3.42
N GLN A 265 9.27 -34.24 3.83
CA GLN A 265 8.53 -33.46 4.81
C GLN A 265 7.23 -32.88 4.24
N PHE A 266 7.13 -32.76 2.92
CA PHE A 266 6.04 -32.10 2.19
C PHE A 266 5.15 -33.06 1.40
N GLU A 267 5.62 -34.27 1.09
CA GLU A 267 4.85 -35.33 0.39
C GLU A 267 3.53 -35.64 1.12
N LYS A 268 3.50 -35.52 2.42
CA LYS A 268 2.29 -35.75 3.24
C LYS A 268 1.22 -34.66 3.11
N GLN A 269 1.51 -33.54 2.46
CA GLN A 269 0.62 -32.37 2.40
C GLN A 269 0.04 -32.11 0.99
N ASN A 270 0.27 -32.96 -0.01
CA ASN A 270 -0.15 -32.79 -1.42
C ASN A 270 0.30 -31.47 -2.09
N TRP A 271 1.26 -30.75 -1.52
CA TRP A 271 1.76 -29.47 -2.02
C TRP A 271 2.98 -29.58 -2.92
N TRP A 272 3.32 -30.81 -3.26
CA TRP A 272 4.58 -31.16 -3.90
C TRP A 272 4.65 -30.85 -5.40
N GLU A 273 3.51 -30.82 -6.06
CA GLU A 273 3.45 -30.50 -7.48
C GLU A 273 3.77 -29.02 -7.72
N GLY A 274 4.87 -28.75 -8.42
CA GLY A 274 5.25 -27.41 -8.88
C GLY A 274 6.33 -26.69 -8.08
N ARG A 275 7.04 -27.35 -7.12
CA ARG A 275 8.24 -26.77 -6.51
C ARG A 275 9.29 -26.46 -7.56
N SER A 276 10.05 -25.39 -7.34
CA SER A 276 11.19 -25.06 -8.18
C SER A 276 12.49 -25.48 -7.51
N VAL A 277 13.31 -26.27 -8.20
CA VAL A 277 14.65 -26.63 -7.68
C VAL A 277 15.60 -25.44 -7.65
N THR A 278 15.29 -24.37 -8.37
CA THR A 278 16.05 -23.13 -8.40
C THR A 278 15.50 -22.08 -7.42
N ALA A 279 14.45 -22.40 -6.65
CA ALA A 279 13.73 -21.45 -5.81
C ALA A 279 14.61 -20.56 -4.93
N PRO A 280 15.63 -21.07 -4.21
CA PRO A 280 16.51 -20.19 -3.42
C PRO A 280 17.26 -19.20 -4.29
N ALA A 281 17.83 -19.64 -5.42
CA ALA A 281 18.53 -18.78 -6.37
C ALA A 281 17.59 -17.77 -7.05
N ASP A 282 16.34 -18.17 -7.29
CA ASP A 282 15.31 -17.29 -7.86
C ASP A 282 14.96 -16.15 -6.91
N ILE A 283 14.82 -16.42 -5.60
CA ILE A 283 14.59 -15.39 -4.57
C ILE A 283 15.75 -14.38 -4.55
N GLU A 284 16.99 -14.86 -4.52
CA GLU A 284 18.18 -14.01 -4.51
C GLU A 284 18.31 -13.19 -5.80
N LYS A 285 18.04 -13.80 -6.95
CA LYS A 285 18.03 -13.11 -8.24
C LYS A 285 16.98 -12.02 -8.29
N LYS A 286 15.77 -12.29 -7.83
CA LYS A 286 14.68 -11.30 -7.75
C LYS A 286 15.07 -10.13 -6.85
N LEU A 287 15.63 -10.38 -5.67
CA LEU A 287 16.12 -9.32 -4.79
C LEU A 287 17.17 -8.45 -5.49
N THR A 288 18.09 -9.07 -6.19
CA THR A 288 19.13 -8.33 -6.94
C THR A 288 18.51 -7.41 -8.00
N ILE A 289 17.53 -7.90 -8.77
CA ILE A 289 16.82 -7.10 -9.77
C ILE A 289 16.08 -5.92 -9.12
N VAL A 290 15.39 -6.18 -8.00
CA VAL A 290 14.64 -5.15 -7.27
C VAL A 290 15.59 -4.08 -6.73
N LYS A 291 16.70 -4.46 -6.08
CA LYS A 291 17.70 -3.52 -5.56
C LYS A 291 18.31 -2.65 -6.66
N ASN A 292 18.69 -3.26 -7.76
CA ASN A 292 19.25 -2.53 -8.91
C ASN A 292 18.23 -1.54 -9.49
N TYR A 293 16.98 -1.96 -9.66
CA TYR A 293 15.91 -1.07 -10.13
C TYR A 293 15.72 0.14 -9.22
N PHE A 294 15.62 -0.08 -7.91
CA PHE A 294 15.43 1.02 -6.96
C PHE A 294 16.64 1.96 -6.94
N MET A 295 17.84 1.43 -6.98
CA MET A 295 19.07 2.25 -7.04
C MET A 295 19.19 3.03 -8.34
N ASP A 296 19.02 2.37 -9.49
CA ASP A 296 19.28 2.97 -10.79
C ASP A 296 18.20 3.99 -11.19
N VAL A 297 16.94 3.63 -10.96
CA VAL A 297 15.79 4.40 -11.43
C VAL A 297 15.37 5.49 -10.44
N TRP A 298 15.40 5.17 -9.13
CA TRP A 298 14.86 6.01 -8.06
C TRP A 298 15.92 6.62 -7.15
N LYS A 299 17.17 6.17 -7.25
CA LYS A 299 18.27 6.53 -6.35
C LYS A 299 18.00 6.13 -4.91
N ILE A 300 17.22 5.08 -4.73
CA ILE A 300 16.90 4.47 -3.44
C ILE A 300 17.89 3.33 -3.19
N ASP A 301 18.78 3.52 -2.23
CA ASP A 301 19.54 2.44 -1.64
C ASP A 301 18.67 1.66 -0.66
N MET A 302 18.26 0.45 -1.05
CA MET A 302 17.37 -0.37 -0.23
C MET A 302 18.02 -0.85 1.06
N ASP A 303 19.34 -1.00 1.12
CA ASP A 303 20.04 -1.39 2.34
C ASP A 303 20.02 -0.22 3.35
N LYS A 304 20.33 0.99 2.89
CA LYS A 304 20.23 2.20 3.71
C LYS A 304 18.78 2.47 4.15
N LEU A 305 17.81 2.29 3.26
CA LEU A 305 16.40 2.44 3.62
C LEU A 305 15.97 1.44 4.69
N ARG A 306 16.39 0.17 4.56
CA ARG A 306 16.15 -0.86 5.56
C ARG A 306 16.70 -0.45 6.94
N GLU A 307 17.95 -0.01 7.02
CA GLU A 307 18.56 0.46 8.27
C GLU A 307 17.72 1.57 8.93
N ILE A 308 17.27 2.54 8.13
CA ILE A 308 16.45 3.66 8.60
C ILE A 308 15.09 3.15 9.09
N VAL A 309 14.40 2.31 8.30
CA VAL A 309 13.07 1.79 8.64
C VAL A 309 13.14 0.93 9.91
N LEU A 310 14.13 0.04 10.03
CA LEU A 310 14.28 -0.81 11.22
C LEU A 310 14.56 0.00 12.48
N ARG A 311 15.44 1.00 12.40
CA ARG A 311 15.69 1.90 13.54
C ARG A 311 14.41 2.62 13.95
N ARG A 312 13.69 3.22 13.00
CA ARG A 312 12.42 3.92 13.26
C ARG A 312 11.33 2.98 13.77
N SER A 313 11.30 1.74 13.30
CA SER A 313 10.41 0.70 13.83
C SER A 313 10.67 0.40 15.29
N ALA A 314 11.94 0.34 15.71
CA ALA A 314 12.30 0.13 17.10
C ALA A 314 11.95 1.32 18.01
N GLU A 315 11.87 2.53 17.45
CA GLU A 315 11.49 3.76 18.15
C GLU A 315 9.96 3.87 18.40
N VAL A 316 9.13 3.07 17.69
CA VAL A 316 7.65 3.15 17.78
C VAL A 316 7.13 3.00 19.22
N LYS A 317 7.74 2.16 20.02
CA LYS A 317 7.39 1.95 21.44
C LYS A 317 7.56 3.20 22.32
N ASP A 318 8.39 4.14 21.87
CA ASP A 318 8.74 5.37 22.59
C ASP A 318 7.94 6.59 22.06
N LEU A 319 7.11 6.41 21.02
CA LEU A 319 6.27 7.47 20.47
C LEU A 319 5.04 7.72 21.35
N ASP A 320 4.72 8.99 21.56
CA ASP A 320 3.41 9.35 22.11
C ASP A 320 2.35 9.26 21.01
N LEU A 321 1.65 8.12 20.96
CA LEU A 321 0.59 7.89 19.99
C LEU A 321 -0.76 8.54 20.35
N ARG A 322 -0.88 9.16 21.54
CA ARG A 322 -2.12 9.77 22.01
C ARG A 322 -2.15 11.27 21.78
N ASN A 323 -1.01 11.92 21.87
CA ASN A 323 -0.90 13.37 21.73
C ASN A 323 -0.18 13.72 20.41
N LEU A 324 -0.73 14.72 19.71
CA LEU A 324 -0.12 15.20 18.48
C LEU A 324 1.19 15.91 18.79
N PRO A 325 2.32 15.50 18.20
CA PRO A 325 3.59 16.18 18.41
C PRO A 325 3.54 17.62 17.88
N VAL A 326 4.14 18.54 18.62
CA VAL A 326 4.14 19.98 18.29
C VAL A 326 5.19 20.31 17.22
N ASN A 327 6.25 19.49 17.12
CA ASN A 327 7.41 19.68 16.24
C ASN A 327 7.48 18.60 15.16
#